data_b2855a4711c673ecd4e32a8619b55e77
#
_entry.id   b2855a4711c673ecd4e32a8619b55e77
#
_cell.length_a   1.000
_cell.length_b   1.000
_cell.length_c   1.000
_cell.angle_alpha   90.00
_cell.angle_beta   90.00
_cell.angle_gamma   90.00
#
_symmetry.space_group_name_H-M   'P 1'
#
loop_
_entity.id
_entity.type
_entity.pdbx_description
1 polymer ?
#
loop_
_entity_poly.entity_id
_entity_poly.type
_entity_poly.pdbx_seq_one_letter_code
_entity_poly.pdbx_strand_id
1 'polypeptide(L)'
;RPHYLVINADESEPGTCKDRDILRFEPQKLLEGCLIAGFAVNAHTCYIYIRGEYYNEGKRLQEAINQAYKKNFLGKNACGSGWDFEVHIHYGAGAYICGEETALLESLEGNKGLPRLKPPFPALVGLYGCPTIVNNVETVAVVPTILRKGAKWFSSIGKPKNTGTKIFCISGNVNNPC
;
A
#
# COMPACT_ATOMS: atom_id res chain seq x y z
N ARG A 1 2.62 14.47 -17.12
CA ARG A 1 1.55 14.26 -16.14
C ARG A 1 2.16 13.71 -14.85
N PRO A 2 1.66 14.07 -13.65
CA PRO A 2 2.11 13.42 -12.42
C PRO A 2 1.79 11.92 -12.44
N HIS A 3 2.61 11.14 -11.75
CA HIS A 3 2.38 9.72 -11.48
C HIS A 3 2.06 9.55 -10.00
N TYR A 4 1.12 8.68 -9.69
CA TYR A 4 0.72 8.41 -8.32
C TYR A 4 1.00 6.96 -7.94
N LEU A 5 1.45 6.78 -6.70
CA LEU A 5 1.43 5.50 -6.02
C LEU A 5 0.25 5.51 -5.04
N VAL A 6 -0.56 4.46 -5.05
CA VAL A 6 -1.66 4.29 -4.10
C VAL A 6 -1.50 2.96 -3.39
N ILE A 7 -1.48 3.00 -2.07
CA ILE A 7 -1.43 1.81 -1.25
C ILE A 7 -2.83 1.46 -0.78
N ASN A 8 -3.28 0.29 -1.18
CA ASN A 8 -4.55 -0.27 -0.73
C ASN A 8 -4.36 -0.89 0.66
N ALA A 9 -4.83 -0.17 1.67
CA ALA A 9 -4.89 -0.57 3.07
C ALA A 9 -6.35 -0.67 3.55
N ASP A 10 -7.30 -0.83 2.62
CA ASP A 10 -8.71 -1.09 2.91
C ASP A 10 -8.96 -2.59 3.07
N GLU A 11 -8.49 -3.14 4.18
CA GLU A 11 -8.61 -4.55 4.53
C GLU A 11 -9.97 -4.81 5.18
N SER A 12 -10.98 -5.01 4.36
CA SER A 12 -12.38 -5.11 4.81
C SER A 12 -12.95 -6.53 4.75
N GLU A 13 -12.21 -7.52 4.24
CA GLU A 13 -12.63 -8.92 4.25
C GLU A 13 -12.70 -9.46 5.67
N PRO A 14 -13.87 -9.97 6.13
CA PRO A 14 -14.02 -10.54 7.47
C PRO A 14 -13.00 -11.67 7.74
N GLY A 15 -12.35 -11.59 8.91
CA GLY A 15 -11.32 -12.55 9.32
C GLY A 15 -9.92 -12.26 8.79
N THR A 16 -9.74 -11.28 7.92
CA THR A 16 -8.43 -10.87 7.40
C THR A 16 -7.85 -9.74 8.23
N CYS A 17 -6.60 -9.87 8.68
CA CYS A 17 -5.92 -8.89 9.54
C CYS A 17 -4.41 -8.74 9.27
N LYS A 18 -3.92 -9.23 8.13
CA LYS A 18 -2.50 -9.21 7.78
C LYS A 18 -1.94 -7.79 7.56
N ASP A 19 -2.70 -6.94 6.86
CA ASP A 19 -2.31 -5.56 6.60
C ASP A 19 -2.40 -4.72 7.86
N ARG A 20 -3.40 -4.97 8.69
CA ARG A 20 -3.56 -4.36 10.00
C ARG A 20 -2.34 -4.58 10.88
N ASP A 21 -1.82 -5.81 10.94
CA ASP A 21 -0.65 -6.12 11.76
C ASP A 21 0.63 -5.49 11.21
N ILE A 22 0.79 -5.41 9.88
CA ILE A 22 1.89 -4.67 9.26
C ILE A 22 1.83 -3.19 9.64
N LEU A 23 0.67 -2.57 9.53
CA LEU A 23 0.46 -1.15 9.90
C LEU A 23 0.72 -0.90 11.39
N ARG A 24 0.40 -1.88 12.24
CA ARG A 24 0.55 -1.80 13.69
C ARG A 24 1.99 -1.98 14.15
N PHE A 25 2.71 -2.92 13.58
CA PHE A 25 4.01 -3.34 14.09
C PHE A 25 5.19 -2.93 13.21
N GLU A 26 4.98 -2.73 11.90
CA GLU A 26 6.04 -2.45 10.93
C GLU A 26 5.71 -1.29 9.96
N PRO A 27 5.12 -0.16 10.45
CA PRO A 27 4.73 0.95 9.56
C PRO A 27 5.93 1.56 8.83
N GLN A 28 7.11 1.58 9.45
CA GLN A 28 8.33 2.09 8.82
C GLN A 28 8.75 1.24 7.62
N LYS A 29 8.56 -0.08 7.71
CA LYS A 29 8.87 -1.00 6.61
C LYS A 29 7.94 -0.80 5.42
N LEU A 30 6.67 -0.49 5.67
CA LEU A 30 5.75 -0.09 4.61
C LEU A 30 6.21 1.21 3.94
N LEU A 31 6.62 2.23 4.72
CA LEU A 31 7.10 3.51 4.18
C LEU A 31 8.38 3.34 3.35
N GLU A 32 9.31 2.49 3.79
CA GLU A 32 10.50 2.13 3.01
C GLU A 32 10.10 1.49 1.66
N GLY A 33 9.11 0.59 1.69
CA GLY A 33 8.55 0.00 0.47
C GLY A 33 7.88 1.03 -0.44
N CYS A 34 7.15 2.00 0.12
CA CYS A 34 6.55 3.09 -0.64
C CYS A 34 7.59 3.97 -1.33
N LEU A 35 8.69 4.30 -0.64
CA LEU A 35 9.81 5.05 -1.20
C LEU A 35 10.42 4.31 -2.41
N ILE A 36 10.71 3.03 -2.25
CA ILE A 36 11.30 2.20 -3.31
C ILE A 36 10.35 2.09 -4.51
N ALA A 37 9.07 1.76 -4.26
CA ALA A 37 8.07 1.63 -5.31
C ALA A 37 7.80 2.97 -6.01
N GLY A 38 7.64 4.05 -5.24
CA GLY A 38 7.43 5.40 -5.77
C GLY A 38 8.57 5.85 -6.68
N PHE A 39 9.82 5.64 -6.25
CA PHE A 39 11.00 5.93 -7.05
C PHE A 39 11.01 5.13 -8.36
N ALA A 40 10.72 3.82 -8.28
CA ALA A 40 10.74 2.93 -9.43
C ALA A 40 9.70 3.29 -10.52
N VAL A 41 8.53 3.82 -10.12
CA VAL A 41 7.45 4.21 -11.03
C VAL A 41 7.43 5.74 -11.31
N ASN A 42 8.44 6.46 -10.82
CA ASN A 42 8.55 7.91 -10.94
C ASN A 42 7.31 8.65 -10.40
N ALA A 43 6.78 8.19 -9.27
CA ALA A 43 5.69 8.86 -8.56
C ALA A 43 6.27 9.82 -7.52
N HIS A 44 5.74 11.03 -7.45
CA HIS A 44 6.14 12.03 -6.46
C HIS A 44 5.17 12.11 -5.27
N THR A 45 4.05 11.42 -5.37
CA THR A 45 3.03 11.39 -4.32
C THR A 45 2.50 9.98 -4.13
N CYS A 46 2.43 9.56 -2.87
CA CYS A 46 1.82 8.31 -2.43
C CYS A 46 0.62 8.60 -1.54
N TYR A 47 -0.50 8.00 -1.85
CA TYR A 47 -1.66 7.95 -0.97
C TYR A 47 -1.79 6.57 -0.35
N ILE A 48 -1.88 6.49 0.98
CA ILE A 48 -2.19 5.25 1.69
C ILE A 48 -3.67 5.33 2.07
N TYR A 49 -4.51 4.60 1.33
CA TYR A 49 -5.93 4.52 1.59
C TYR A 49 -6.18 3.45 2.64
N ILE A 50 -6.48 3.89 3.86
CA ILE A 50 -6.65 3.01 5.02
C ILE A 50 -8.13 2.84 5.36
N ARG A 51 -8.53 1.62 5.73
CA ARG A 51 -9.86 1.32 6.26
C ARG A 51 -10.21 2.25 7.42
N GLY A 52 -11.38 2.87 7.38
CA GLY A 52 -11.79 3.89 8.36
C GLY A 52 -11.78 3.39 9.81
N GLU A 53 -12.05 2.10 10.04
CA GLU A 53 -12.04 1.46 11.34
C GLU A 53 -10.63 1.22 11.92
N TYR A 54 -9.58 1.35 11.08
CA TYR A 54 -8.18 1.19 11.51
C TYR A 54 -7.60 2.50 12.09
N TYR A 55 -8.35 3.10 13.01
CA TYR A 55 -7.99 4.38 13.62
C TYR A 55 -6.64 4.36 14.35
N ASN A 56 -6.39 3.33 15.17
CA ASN A 56 -5.15 3.21 15.92
C ASN A 56 -3.95 2.91 15.00
N GLU A 57 -4.15 2.07 14.01
CA GLU A 57 -3.16 1.74 12.99
C GLU A 57 -2.81 2.99 12.17
N GLY A 58 -3.83 3.78 11.79
CA GLY A 58 -3.62 5.04 11.09
C GLY A 58 -2.85 6.07 11.90
N LYS A 59 -3.08 6.17 13.22
CA LYS A 59 -2.26 7.01 14.12
C LYS A 59 -0.80 6.58 14.13
N ARG A 60 -0.53 5.28 14.27
CA ARG A 60 0.84 4.75 14.26
C ARG A 60 1.53 5.01 12.92
N LEU A 61 0.82 4.81 11.83
CA LEU A 61 1.32 5.12 10.50
C LEU A 61 1.63 6.61 10.36
N GLN A 62 0.76 7.51 10.85
CA GLN A 62 0.99 8.94 10.82
C GLN A 62 2.22 9.34 11.65
N GLU A 63 2.42 8.73 12.80
CA GLU A 63 3.63 8.93 13.62
C GLU A 63 4.89 8.50 12.85
N ALA A 64 4.86 7.35 12.18
CA ALA A 64 5.96 6.88 11.35
C ALA A 64 6.25 7.83 10.17
N ILE A 65 5.22 8.32 9.49
CA ILE A 65 5.34 9.34 8.44
C ILE A 65 6.00 10.62 8.99
N ASN A 66 5.53 11.12 10.13
CA ASN A 66 6.09 12.32 10.76
C ASN A 66 7.58 12.13 11.13
N GLN A 67 7.95 10.94 11.60
CA GLN A 67 9.35 10.59 11.88
C GLN A 67 10.19 10.55 10.61
N ALA A 68 9.65 10.01 9.51
CA ALA A 68 10.33 9.94 8.23
C ALA A 68 10.57 11.36 7.63
N TYR A 69 9.60 12.26 7.74
CA TYR A 69 9.80 13.68 7.36
C TYR A 69 10.89 14.35 8.22
N LYS A 70 10.87 14.16 9.54
CA LYS A 70 11.90 14.75 10.44
C LYS A 70 13.31 14.27 10.11
N LYS A 71 13.45 13.08 9.53
CA LYS A 71 14.75 12.50 9.12
C LYS A 71 15.08 12.75 7.65
N ASN A 72 14.30 13.57 6.96
CA ASN A 72 14.45 13.84 5.52
C ASN A 72 14.40 12.58 4.65
N PHE A 73 13.68 11.55 5.08
CA PHE A 73 13.40 10.38 4.23
C PHE A 73 12.23 10.65 3.28
N LEU A 74 11.33 11.57 3.65
CA LEU A 74 10.20 12.03 2.85
C LEU A 74 10.30 13.54 2.64
N GLY A 75 9.51 14.06 1.69
CA GLY A 75 9.45 15.47 1.32
C GLY A 75 10.41 15.81 0.19
N LYS A 76 10.90 17.05 0.20
CA LYS A 76 11.87 17.53 -0.79
C LYS A 76 13.21 16.82 -0.65
N ASN A 77 13.78 16.43 -1.78
CA ASN A 77 15.07 15.72 -1.82
C ASN A 77 15.06 14.49 -0.89
N ALA A 78 14.02 13.67 -0.99
CA ALA A 78 13.84 12.50 -0.15
C ALA A 78 15.09 11.61 -0.12
N CYS A 79 15.53 11.23 1.06
CA CYS A 79 16.77 10.46 1.26
C CYS A 79 18.05 11.09 0.66
N GLY A 80 18.06 12.39 0.33
CA GLY A 80 19.19 13.04 -0.34
C GLY A 80 19.38 12.64 -1.81
N SER A 81 18.34 12.10 -2.44
CA SER A 81 18.40 11.51 -3.80
C SER A 81 18.16 12.51 -4.93
N GLY A 82 17.80 13.76 -4.64
CA GLY A 82 17.34 14.74 -5.62
C GLY A 82 15.89 14.55 -6.10
N TRP A 83 15.19 13.57 -5.54
CA TRP A 83 13.79 13.24 -5.85
C TRP A 83 12.86 13.64 -4.69
N ASP A 84 11.75 14.26 -5.01
CA ASP A 84 10.74 14.67 -4.04
C ASP A 84 9.67 13.59 -3.90
N PHE A 85 9.31 13.26 -2.66
CA PHE A 85 8.28 12.25 -2.43
C PHE A 85 7.44 12.56 -1.20
N GLU A 86 6.14 12.71 -1.42
CA GLU A 86 5.15 13.01 -0.38
C GLU A 86 4.27 11.79 -0.10
N VAL A 87 3.95 11.57 1.17
CA VAL A 87 3.08 10.48 1.61
C VAL A 87 1.91 11.03 2.41
N HIS A 88 0.69 10.68 2.01
CA HIS A 88 -0.55 11.08 2.65
C HIS A 88 -1.40 9.88 3.04
N ILE A 89 -2.04 9.95 4.20
CA ILE A 89 -3.06 8.97 4.61
C ILE A 89 -4.43 9.51 4.22
N HIS A 90 -5.24 8.65 3.62
CA HIS A 90 -6.66 8.87 3.39
C HIS A 90 -7.47 7.80 4.12
N TYR A 91 -8.39 8.20 4.98
CA TYR A 91 -9.27 7.29 5.69
C TYR A 91 -10.52 7.01 4.86
N GLY A 92 -10.77 5.73 4.59
CA GLY A 92 -12.02 5.28 3.99
C GLY A 92 -13.20 5.45 4.95
N ALA A 93 -14.41 5.35 4.42
CA ALA A 93 -15.67 5.50 5.17
C ALA A 93 -16.37 4.16 5.49
N GLY A 94 -15.65 3.04 5.49
CA GLY A 94 -16.15 1.72 5.87
C GLY A 94 -16.85 0.93 4.75
N ALA A 95 -16.75 1.35 3.51
CA ALA A 95 -17.34 0.62 2.38
C ALA A 95 -16.41 -0.49 1.88
N TYR A 96 -16.83 -1.76 1.98
CA TYR A 96 -16.08 -2.93 1.51
C TYR A 96 -15.60 -2.80 0.05
N ILE A 97 -16.48 -2.28 -0.82
CA ILE A 97 -16.17 -2.13 -2.25
C ILE A 97 -14.95 -1.22 -2.52
N CYS A 98 -14.61 -0.32 -1.60
CA CYS A 98 -13.43 0.54 -1.75
C CYS A 98 -12.09 -0.21 -1.57
N GLY A 99 -12.11 -1.51 -1.27
CA GLY A 99 -10.97 -2.42 -1.44
C GLY A 99 -10.72 -2.83 -2.90
N GLU A 100 -11.67 -2.63 -3.81
CA GLU A 100 -11.42 -2.75 -5.26
C GLU A 100 -10.66 -1.51 -5.75
N GLU A 101 -9.62 -1.70 -6.57
CA GLU A 101 -8.67 -0.63 -6.90
C GLU A 101 -9.32 0.62 -7.53
N THR A 102 -10.30 0.46 -8.40
CA THR A 102 -10.93 1.59 -9.09
C THR A 102 -12.00 2.27 -8.24
N ALA A 103 -12.73 1.52 -7.41
CA ALA A 103 -13.64 2.07 -6.41
C ALA A 103 -12.87 2.86 -5.34
N LEU A 104 -11.69 2.37 -4.96
CA LEU A 104 -10.77 3.09 -4.08
C LEU A 104 -10.36 4.43 -4.70
N LEU A 105 -10.01 4.46 -5.98
CA LEU A 105 -9.64 5.70 -6.68
C LEU A 105 -10.82 6.68 -6.74
N GLU A 106 -12.04 6.22 -7.04
CA GLU A 106 -13.24 7.05 -7.00
C GLU A 106 -13.44 7.67 -5.60
N SER A 107 -13.32 6.85 -4.55
CA SER A 107 -13.44 7.32 -3.18
C SER A 107 -12.36 8.35 -2.82
N LEU A 108 -11.11 8.12 -3.24
CA LEU A 108 -9.99 9.03 -3.02
C LEU A 108 -10.19 10.37 -3.75
N GLU A 109 -10.85 10.37 -4.90
CA GLU A 109 -11.25 11.56 -5.65
C GLU A 109 -12.45 12.31 -5.04
N GLY A 110 -13.07 11.75 -3.98
CA GLY A 110 -14.26 12.31 -3.33
C GLY A 110 -15.58 11.94 -4.00
N ASN A 111 -15.55 10.99 -4.93
CA ASN A 111 -16.72 10.46 -5.60
C ASN A 111 -17.33 9.27 -4.84
N LYS A 112 -18.52 8.83 -5.25
CA LYS A 112 -19.08 7.56 -4.78
C LYS A 112 -18.16 6.41 -5.21
N GLY A 113 -17.81 5.53 -4.29
CA GLY A 113 -16.89 4.40 -4.51
C GLY A 113 -17.48 3.30 -5.41
N LEU A 114 -17.70 3.61 -6.66
CA LEU A 114 -18.14 2.67 -7.67
C LEU A 114 -16.98 2.24 -8.56
N PRO A 115 -16.81 0.94 -8.84
CA PRO A 115 -15.76 0.47 -9.73
C PRO A 115 -15.87 1.08 -11.14
N ARG A 116 -14.73 1.36 -11.76
CA ARG A 116 -14.63 1.80 -13.16
C ARG A 116 -14.57 0.61 -14.09
N LEU A 117 -15.04 0.80 -15.32
CA LEU A 117 -14.83 -0.18 -16.39
C LEU A 117 -13.35 -0.22 -16.80
N LYS A 118 -12.86 -1.40 -17.08
CA LYS A 118 -11.50 -1.64 -17.61
C LYS A 118 -11.62 -2.30 -19.00
N PRO A 119 -10.87 -1.86 -20.02
CA PRO A 119 -9.93 -0.73 -20.05
C PRO A 119 -10.64 0.63 -20.01
N PRO A 120 -9.95 1.76 -19.64
CA PRO A 120 -8.50 1.84 -19.32
C PRO A 120 -8.16 1.32 -17.92
N PHE A 121 -6.94 0.80 -17.79
CA PHE A 121 -6.39 0.41 -16.48
C PHE A 121 -5.80 1.63 -15.75
N PRO A 122 -5.76 1.62 -14.39
CA PRO A 122 -5.23 2.73 -13.60
C PRO A 122 -3.80 3.15 -13.96
N ALA A 123 -2.98 2.23 -14.44
CA ALA A 123 -1.62 2.53 -14.91
C ALA A 123 -1.60 3.53 -16.08
N LEU A 124 -2.69 3.64 -16.83
CA LEU A 124 -2.85 4.61 -17.92
C LEU A 124 -3.73 5.80 -17.50
N VAL A 125 -4.85 5.53 -16.85
CA VAL A 125 -5.85 6.53 -16.45
C VAL A 125 -6.38 6.14 -15.05
N GLY A 126 -5.70 6.60 -14.02
CA GLY A 126 -6.03 6.34 -12.63
C GLY A 126 -6.49 7.59 -11.88
N LEU A 127 -5.86 7.88 -10.75
CA LEU A 127 -6.20 8.99 -9.86
C LEU A 127 -6.10 10.33 -10.60
N TYR A 128 -7.18 11.11 -10.57
CA TYR A 128 -7.31 12.40 -11.27
C TYR A 128 -6.97 12.31 -12.77
N GLY A 129 -7.26 11.18 -13.40
CA GLY A 129 -6.95 10.94 -14.80
C GLY A 129 -5.47 10.76 -15.11
N CYS A 130 -4.63 10.56 -14.10
CA CYS A 130 -3.18 10.41 -14.22
C CYS A 130 -2.76 8.95 -14.05
N PRO A 131 -1.59 8.54 -14.62
CA PRO A 131 -1.03 7.22 -14.39
C PRO A 131 -0.88 6.91 -12.90
N THR A 132 -1.43 5.78 -12.48
CA THR A 132 -1.48 5.41 -11.06
C THR A 132 -1.19 3.92 -10.89
N ILE A 133 -0.28 3.60 -9.98
CA ILE A 133 -0.03 2.22 -9.55
C ILE A 133 -0.71 2.01 -8.21
N VAL A 134 -1.61 1.02 -8.15
CA VAL A 134 -2.27 0.61 -6.91
C VAL A 134 -1.68 -0.71 -6.44
N ASN A 135 -1.21 -0.76 -5.20
CA ASN A 135 -0.64 -1.98 -4.60
C ASN A 135 -1.14 -2.18 -3.17
N ASN A 136 -1.27 -3.45 -2.76
CA ASN A 136 -1.63 -3.79 -1.38
C ASN A 136 -0.47 -3.55 -0.40
N VAL A 137 -0.80 -3.32 0.87
CA VAL A 137 0.16 -3.12 1.98
C VAL A 137 1.20 -4.24 2.05
N GLU A 138 0.78 -5.50 2.07
CA GLU A 138 1.70 -6.66 2.16
C GLU A 138 2.67 -6.69 0.97
N THR A 139 2.17 -6.44 -0.23
CA THR A 139 2.97 -6.44 -1.45
C THR A 139 4.10 -5.41 -1.37
N VAL A 140 3.81 -4.22 -0.87
CA VAL A 140 4.79 -3.13 -0.78
C VAL A 140 5.72 -3.31 0.42
N ALA A 141 5.20 -3.77 1.56
CA ALA A 141 5.99 -3.98 2.77
C ALA A 141 7.06 -5.07 2.64
N VAL A 142 6.92 -6.02 1.71
CA VAL A 142 7.94 -7.06 1.48
C VAL A 142 9.10 -6.57 0.59
N VAL A 143 8.91 -5.52 -0.21
CA VAL A 143 9.90 -5.02 -1.17
C VAL A 143 11.26 -4.71 -0.55
N PRO A 144 11.36 -4.00 0.60
CA PRO A 144 12.66 -3.76 1.23
C PRO A 144 13.40 -5.05 1.58
N THR A 145 12.67 -6.08 2.02
CA THR A 145 13.28 -7.39 2.34
C THR A 145 13.78 -8.10 1.08
N ILE A 146 13.04 -8.01 -0.02
CA ILE A 146 13.46 -8.58 -1.31
C ILE A 146 14.75 -7.93 -1.80
N LEU A 147 14.86 -6.60 -1.72
CA LEU A 147 16.07 -5.89 -2.13
C LEU A 147 17.29 -6.24 -1.26
N ARG A 148 17.08 -6.40 0.06
CA ARG A 148 18.17 -6.80 0.97
C ARG A 148 18.60 -8.25 0.80
N LYS A 149 17.67 -9.18 0.57
CA LYS A 149 17.96 -10.63 0.49
C LYS A 149 18.15 -11.12 -0.95
N GLY A 150 17.73 -10.34 -1.92
CA GLY A 150 17.83 -10.64 -3.35
C GLY A 150 16.65 -11.43 -3.92
N ALA A 151 16.46 -11.30 -5.24
CA ALA A 151 15.36 -11.92 -5.96
C ALA A 151 15.39 -13.46 -5.88
N LYS A 152 16.59 -14.08 -5.91
CA LYS A 152 16.74 -15.53 -5.79
C LYS A 152 16.22 -16.06 -4.47
N TRP A 153 16.45 -15.34 -3.37
CA TRP A 153 15.90 -15.71 -2.08
C TRP A 153 14.37 -15.72 -2.13
N PHE A 154 13.75 -14.66 -2.64
CA PHE A 154 12.29 -14.56 -2.67
C PHE A 154 11.67 -15.63 -3.60
N SER A 155 12.28 -15.87 -4.75
CA SER A 155 11.82 -16.88 -5.72
C SER A 155 12.05 -18.34 -5.27
N SER A 156 12.89 -18.57 -4.26
CA SER A 156 13.11 -19.91 -3.68
C SER A 156 12.04 -20.32 -2.66
N ILE A 157 11.17 -19.39 -2.25
CA ILE A 157 10.07 -19.63 -1.31
C ILE A 157 8.83 -20.05 -2.11
N GLY A 158 8.12 -21.09 -1.67
CA GLY A 158 6.89 -21.53 -2.30
C GLY A 158 7.11 -22.62 -3.36
N LYS A 159 6.14 -22.74 -4.27
CA LYS A 159 6.13 -23.76 -5.34
C LYS A 159 6.60 -23.15 -6.67
N PRO A 160 7.14 -23.96 -7.60
CA PRO A 160 7.44 -23.51 -8.95
C PRO A 160 6.24 -22.79 -9.60
N LYS A 161 6.48 -21.63 -10.20
CA LYS A 161 5.47 -20.72 -10.79
C LYS A 161 4.54 -20.01 -9.78
N ASN A 162 4.69 -20.29 -8.47
CA ASN A 162 3.93 -19.68 -7.37
C ASN A 162 4.90 -19.36 -6.24
N THR A 163 5.89 -18.52 -6.51
CA THR A 163 6.98 -18.21 -5.60
C THR A 163 6.70 -16.96 -4.77
N GLY A 164 7.46 -16.79 -3.69
CA GLY A 164 7.37 -15.68 -2.76
C GLY A 164 6.53 -16.00 -1.52
N THR A 165 6.39 -15.00 -0.66
CA THR A 165 5.60 -15.09 0.57
C THR A 165 4.18 -14.57 0.35
N LYS A 166 3.23 -15.15 1.08
CA LYS A 166 1.86 -14.65 1.20
C LYS A 166 1.33 -14.99 2.59
N ILE A 167 0.73 -14.00 3.25
CA ILE A 167 0.11 -14.19 4.56
C ILE A 167 -1.37 -14.56 4.36
N PHE A 168 -1.80 -15.61 5.04
CA PHE A 168 -3.20 -16.02 5.10
C PHE A 168 -3.68 -15.97 6.54
N CYS A 169 -4.88 -15.47 6.76
CA CYS A 169 -5.57 -15.52 8.03
C CYS A 169 -6.58 -16.67 7.96
N ILE A 170 -6.45 -17.65 8.83
CA ILE A 170 -7.30 -18.84 8.87
C ILE A 170 -8.13 -18.85 10.15
N SER A 171 -9.45 -18.83 10.02
CA SER A 171 -10.39 -18.82 11.14
C SER A 171 -11.66 -19.59 10.81
N GLY A 172 -12.54 -19.77 11.81
CA GLY A 172 -13.81 -20.48 11.66
C GLY A 172 -13.72 -21.96 12.04
N ASN A 173 -14.41 -22.85 11.31
CA ASN A 173 -14.46 -24.28 11.60
C ASN A 173 -13.20 -24.99 11.12
N VAL A 174 -12.08 -24.72 11.78
CA VAL A 174 -10.75 -25.29 11.49
C VAL A 174 -10.11 -25.80 12.78
N ASN A 175 -9.20 -26.79 12.67
CA ASN A 175 -8.53 -27.35 13.84
C ASN A 175 -7.48 -26.41 14.44
N ASN A 176 -6.80 -25.62 13.59
CA ASN A 176 -5.73 -24.70 13.99
C ASN A 176 -5.97 -23.34 13.35
N PRO A 177 -6.74 -22.44 13.98
CA PRO A 177 -6.86 -21.07 13.51
C PRO A 177 -5.53 -20.33 13.66
N CYS A 178 -5.12 -19.56 12.65
CA CYS A 178 -3.86 -18.84 12.62
C CYS A 178 -3.89 -17.61 11.67
#